data_3fd4c940ff019d400d743886265d6131
#
_entry.id   3fd4c940ff019d400d743886265d6131
#
_cell.length_a   1.000
_cell.length_b   1.000
_cell.length_c   1.000
_cell.angle_alpha   90.00
_cell.angle_beta   90.00
_cell.angle_gamma   90.00
#
_symmetry.space_group_name_H-M   'P 1'
#
loop_
_entity.id
_entity.type
_entity.pdbx_description
1 polymer ?
#
loop_
_entity_poly.entity_id
_entity_poly.type
_entity_poly.pdbx_seq_one_letter_code
_entity_poly.pdbx_strand_id
1 'polypeptide(L)'
;MTPYEKVINVFHSMFQSNEILPDGLEQQFFTNAVGEYETELTELGFDEESNTFKDPLTSPQIQILGMLMYKSYLGRYRDRALKLNNVVGRDIQLTGLANTKAQVNRAYEDLIDDIEKKLSKLKMNNFD
;
A
#
# COMPACT_ATOMS: atom_id res chain seq x y z
N MET A 1 6.47 9.30 18.58
CA MET A 1 5.87 9.03 17.27
C MET A 1 4.46 8.52 17.41
N THR A 2 3.54 9.12 16.68
CA THR A 2 2.16 8.63 16.64
C THR A 2 2.09 7.34 15.81
N PRO A 3 1.06 6.51 16.01
CA PRO A 3 0.86 5.33 15.15
C PRO A 3 0.81 5.69 13.66
N TYR A 4 0.16 6.81 13.31
CA TYR A 4 0.12 7.29 11.94
C TYR A 4 1.52 7.51 11.39
N GLU A 5 2.37 8.21 12.15
CA GLU A 5 3.74 8.49 11.72
C GLU A 5 4.55 7.22 11.54
N LYS A 6 4.36 6.23 12.42
CA LYS A 6 5.05 4.94 12.30
C LYS A 6 4.66 4.21 11.02
N VAL A 7 3.37 4.21 10.68
CA VAL A 7 2.91 3.60 9.44
C VAL A 7 3.46 4.33 8.23
N ILE A 8 3.45 5.66 8.26
CA ILE A 8 3.99 6.47 7.16
C ILE A 8 5.48 6.17 6.96
N ASN A 9 6.23 6.00 8.04
CA ASN A 9 7.65 5.66 7.94
C ASN A 9 7.86 4.29 7.27
N VAL A 10 7.04 3.30 7.60
CA VAL A 10 7.10 1.99 6.94
C VAL A 10 6.79 2.15 5.45
N PHE A 11 5.74 2.89 5.12
CA PHE A 11 5.35 3.16 3.75
C PHE A 11 6.51 3.80 2.96
N HIS A 12 7.12 4.84 3.51
CA HIS A 12 8.24 5.52 2.85
C HIS A 12 9.46 4.61 2.70
N SER A 13 9.69 3.71 3.66
CA SER A 13 10.83 2.80 3.59
C SER A 13 10.75 1.81 2.44
N MET A 14 9.57 1.61 1.87
CA MET A 14 9.36 0.69 0.76
C MET A 14 9.67 1.33 -0.60
N PHE A 15 9.80 2.65 -0.67
CA PHE A 15 10.17 3.32 -1.91
C PHE A 15 11.64 3.09 -2.24
N GLN A 16 11.90 2.86 -3.53
CA GLN A 16 13.27 2.74 -4.04
C GLN A 16 13.86 4.09 -4.44
N SER A 17 13.02 5.12 -4.53
CA SER A 17 13.43 6.47 -4.88
C SER A 17 12.68 7.47 -3.99
N ASN A 18 13.27 8.67 -3.85
CA ASN A 18 12.63 9.73 -3.06
C ASN A 18 11.52 10.37 -3.90
N GLU A 19 10.31 9.84 -3.80
CA GLU A 19 9.15 10.45 -4.43
C GLU A 19 8.38 11.28 -3.42
N ILE A 20 7.99 12.47 -3.85
CA ILE A 20 7.10 13.33 -3.08
C ILE A 20 5.69 13.17 -3.64
N LEU A 21 4.79 12.67 -2.81
CA LEU A 21 3.39 12.49 -3.21
C LEU A 21 2.61 13.78 -3.01
N PRO A 22 1.55 14.02 -3.81
CA PRO A 22 0.69 15.17 -3.58
C PRO A 22 0.09 15.17 -2.17
N ASP A 23 -0.14 16.36 -1.64
CA ASP A 23 -0.77 16.51 -0.33
C ASP A 23 -2.13 15.82 -0.31
N GLY A 24 -2.42 15.15 0.78
CA GLY A 24 -3.66 14.43 0.97
C GLY A 24 -3.70 13.03 0.39
N LEU A 25 -2.81 12.70 -0.55
CA LEU A 25 -2.79 11.36 -1.14
C LEU A 25 -2.32 10.31 -0.15
N GLU A 26 -1.29 10.62 0.63
CA GLU A 26 -0.82 9.73 1.69
C GLU A 26 -1.92 9.47 2.72
N GLN A 27 -2.64 10.52 3.10
CA GLN A 27 -3.76 10.38 4.03
C GLN A 27 -4.84 9.47 3.47
N GLN A 28 -5.14 9.61 2.18
CA GLN A 28 -6.13 8.76 1.53
C GLN A 28 -5.65 7.30 1.49
N PHE A 29 -4.40 7.07 1.18
CA PHE A 29 -3.82 5.72 1.20
C PHE A 29 -3.90 5.13 2.60
N PHE A 30 -3.63 5.94 3.62
CA PHE A 30 -3.71 5.50 5.01
C PHE A 30 -5.13 5.10 5.40
N THR A 31 -6.10 5.94 5.08
CA THR A 31 -7.51 5.66 5.38
C THR A 31 -7.97 4.39 4.66
N ASN A 32 -7.58 4.23 3.41
CA ASN A 32 -7.91 3.01 2.65
C ASN A 32 -7.25 1.77 3.24
N ALA A 33 -6.01 1.89 3.69
CA ALA A 33 -5.28 0.78 4.32
C ALA A 33 -5.98 0.33 5.61
N VAL A 34 -6.40 1.27 6.43
CA VAL A 34 -7.14 0.96 7.65
C VAL A 34 -8.44 0.24 7.31
N GLY A 35 -9.17 0.73 6.30
CA GLY A 35 -10.42 0.10 5.87
C GLY A 35 -10.22 -1.32 5.39
N GLU A 36 -9.18 -1.58 4.60
CA GLU A 36 -8.85 -2.93 4.16
C GLU A 36 -8.50 -3.84 5.34
N TYR A 37 -7.70 -3.34 6.26
CA TYR A 37 -7.31 -4.11 7.44
C TYR A 37 -8.54 -4.50 8.26
N GLU A 38 -9.42 -3.55 8.51
CA GLU A 38 -10.62 -3.80 9.32
C GLU A 38 -11.58 -4.75 8.63
N THR A 39 -11.63 -4.74 7.30
CA THR A 39 -12.44 -5.68 6.54
C THR A 39 -11.92 -7.11 6.68
N GLU A 40 -10.60 -7.28 6.65
CA GLU A 40 -9.96 -8.61 6.65
C GLU A 40 -9.78 -9.19 8.05
N LEU A 41 -9.63 -8.35 9.07
CA LEU A 41 -9.30 -8.81 10.42
C LEU A 41 -10.29 -8.27 11.44
N THR A 42 -9.90 -7.23 12.17
CA THR A 42 -10.70 -6.65 13.24
C THR A 42 -10.66 -5.14 13.18
N GLU A 43 -11.63 -4.52 13.83
CA GLU A 43 -11.65 -3.07 13.93
C GLU A 43 -10.48 -2.57 14.77
N LEU A 44 -9.88 -1.48 14.32
CA LEU A 44 -8.75 -0.86 15.01
C LEU A 44 -9.16 0.32 15.88
N GLY A 45 -10.44 0.72 15.82
CA GLY A 45 -10.91 1.89 16.57
C GLY A 45 -10.30 3.18 16.01
N PHE A 46 -10.24 3.29 14.70
CA PHE A 46 -9.64 4.43 14.04
C PHE A 46 -10.59 5.62 13.98
N ASP A 47 -10.07 6.80 14.37
CA ASP A 47 -10.77 8.08 14.25
C ASP A 47 -10.14 8.86 13.10
N GLU A 48 -10.90 9.05 12.02
CA GLU A 48 -10.41 9.74 10.83
C GLU A 48 -10.10 11.22 11.09
N GLU A 49 -10.86 11.86 11.98
CA GLU A 49 -10.67 13.29 12.24
C GLU A 49 -9.34 13.57 12.94
N SER A 50 -8.96 12.70 13.88
CA SER A 50 -7.74 12.92 14.66
C SER A 50 -6.56 12.07 14.20
N ASN A 51 -6.76 11.12 13.27
CA ASN A 51 -5.75 10.14 12.85
C ASN A 51 -5.22 9.32 14.03
N THR A 52 -6.09 8.97 14.96
CA THR A 52 -5.71 8.23 16.16
C THR A 52 -6.45 6.89 16.23
N PHE A 53 -5.93 5.99 17.04
CA PHE A 53 -6.51 4.68 17.27
C PHE A 53 -6.86 4.54 18.73
N LYS A 54 -7.92 3.80 19.01
CA LYS A 54 -8.39 3.56 20.38
C LYS A 54 -7.30 2.85 21.20
N ASP A 55 -6.65 1.85 20.60
CA ASP A 55 -5.57 1.09 21.24
C ASP A 55 -4.26 1.29 20.46
N PRO A 56 -3.10 1.16 21.13
CA PRO A 56 -1.83 1.23 20.41
C PRO A 56 -1.73 0.13 19.34
N LEU A 57 -1.12 0.49 18.20
CA LEU A 57 -0.90 -0.49 17.13
C LEU A 57 0.31 -1.37 17.48
N THR A 58 0.18 -2.67 17.21
CA THR A 58 1.30 -3.60 17.33
C THR A 58 2.24 -3.45 16.15
N SER A 59 3.48 -3.95 16.28
CA SER A 59 4.45 -3.94 15.18
C SER A 59 3.93 -4.62 13.92
N PRO A 60 3.33 -5.83 14.00
CA PRO A 60 2.76 -6.44 12.79
C PRO A 60 1.66 -5.60 12.16
N GLN A 61 0.82 -4.94 12.95
CA GLN A 61 -0.23 -4.08 12.43
C GLN A 61 0.37 -2.89 11.67
N ILE A 62 1.39 -2.26 12.23
CA ILE A 62 2.08 -1.13 11.61
C ILE A 62 2.68 -1.56 10.28
N GLN A 63 3.33 -2.72 10.23
CA GLN A 63 3.95 -3.23 9.01
C GLN A 63 2.90 -3.49 7.92
N ILE A 64 1.79 -4.13 8.27
CA ILE A 64 0.75 -4.45 7.29
C ILE A 64 0.10 -3.17 6.77
N LEU A 65 -0.19 -2.21 7.64
CA LEU A 65 -0.79 -0.96 7.20
C LEU A 65 0.13 -0.22 6.22
N GLY A 66 1.43 -0.19 6.51
CA GLY A 66 2.39 0.40 5.58
C GLY A 66 2.43 -0.32 4.24
N MET A 67 2.35 -1.65 4.26
CA MET A 67 2.32 -2.45 3.03
C MET A 67 1.03 -2.23 2.24
N LEU A 68 -0.10 -2.09 2.91
CA LEU A 68 -1.37 -1.80 2.24
C LEU A 68 -1.37 -0.42 1.59
N MET A 69 -0.73 0.56 2.23
CA MET A 69 -0.51 1.87 1.62
C MET A 69 0.34 1.76 0.37
N TYR A 70 1.42 0.99 0.43
CA TYR A 70 2.31 0.81 -0.71
C TYR A 70 1.61 0.06 -1.85
N LYS A 71 0.73 -0.87 -1.52
CA LYS A 71 -0.12 -1.55 -2.50
C LYS A 71 -0.99 -0.55 -3.27
N SER A 72 -1.60 0.40 -2.57
CA SER A 72 -2.39 1.46 -3.20
C SER A 72 -1.53 2.32 -4.12
N TYR A 73 -0.33 2.65 -3.69
CA TYR A 73 0.62 3.41 -4.50
C TYR A 73 1.01 2.65 -5.77
N LEU A 74 1.38 1.38 -5.65
CA LEU A 74 1.78 0.57 -6.80
C LEU A 74 0.60 0.35 -7.76
N GLY A 75 -0.60 0.16 -7.24
CA GLY A 75 -1.80 0.02 -8.05
C GLY A 75 -2.05 1.26 -8.90
N ARG A 76 -1.90 2.43 -8.31
CA ARG A 76 -2.03 3.70 -9.02
C ARG A 76 -0.94 3.86 -10.09
N TYR A 77 0.29 3.50 -9.76
CA TYR A 77 1.41 3.56 -10.68
C TYR A 77 1.21 2.60 -11.86
N ARG A 78 0.74 1.39 -11.57
CA ARG A 78 0.44 0.39 -12.60
C ARG A 78 -0.63 0.88 -13.55
N ASP A 79 -1.71 1.47 -13.03
CA ASP A 79 -2.80 1.99 -13.84
C ASP A 79 -2.31 3.12 -14.76
N ARG A 80 -1.44 3.98 -14.25
CA ARG A 80 -0.85 5.06 -15.04
C ARG A 80 0.02 4.50 -16.17
N ALA A 81 0.83 3.49 -15.88
CA ALA A 81 1.67 2.84 -16.88
C ALA A 81 0.82 2.18 -17.98
N LEU A 82 -0.30 1.55 -17.59
CA LEU A 82 -1.23 0.95 -18.54
C LEU A 82 -1.87 2.00 -19.44
N LYS A 83 -2.29 3.13 -18.87
CA LYS A 83 -2.89 4.21 -19.64
C LYS A 83 -1.91 4.81 -20.62
N LEU A 84 -0.66 5.01 -20.22
CA LEU A 84 0.37 5.51 -21.11
C LEU A 84 0.62 4.54 -22.27
N ASN A 85 0.65 3.25 -21.99
CA ASN A 85 0.81 2.24 -23.02
C ASN A 85 -0.33 2.28 -24.05
N ASN A 86 -1.54 2.58 -23.62
CA ASN A 86 -2.71 2.69 -24.50
C ASN A 86 -2.69 3.97 -25.32
N VAL A 87 -2.19 5.07 -24.76
CA VAL A 87 -2.19 6.39 -25.42
C VAL A 87 -1.10 6.51 -26.46
N VAL A 88 0.06 5.91 -26.24
CA VAL A 88 1.22 6.11 -27.11
C VAL A 88 1.14 5.26 -28.38
N GLY A 89 0.24 4.30 -28.47
CA GLY A 89 -0.04 3.59 -29.70
C GLY A 89 1.02 2.60 -30.13
N ARG A 90 0.72 1.91 -31.25
CA ARG A 90 1.47 0.74 -31.70
C ARG A 90 2.81 1.07 -32.34
N ASP A 91 3.02 2.33 -32.73
CA ASP A 91 4.17 2.71 -33.58
C ASP A 91 5.42 3.07 -32.81
N ILE A 92 5.33 3.23 -31.50
CA ILE A 92 6.50 3.52 -30.69
C ILE A 92 6.88 2.23 -29.98
N GLN A 93 8.03 1.71 -30.36
CA GLN A 93 8.60 0.56 -29.67
C GLN A 93 8.97 1.00 -28.26
N LEU A 94 8.04 0.80 -27.34
CA LEU A 94 8.22 1.17 -25.96
C LEU A 94 8.76 -0.02 -25.19
N THR A 95 9.90 -0.54 -25.61
CA THR A 95 10.57 -1.63 -24.91
C THR A 95 10.79 -1.25 -23.44
N GLY A 96 11.13 0.02 -23.19
CA GLY A 96 11.27 0.51 -21.82
C GLY A 96 9.97 0.52 -21.03
N LEU A 97 8.86 0.95 -21.67
CA LEU A 97 7.55 0.99 -21.02
C LEU A 97 6.97 -0.40 -20.78
N ALA A 98 7.16 -1.31 -21.73
CA ALA A 98 6.71 -2.68 -21.59
C ALA A 98 7.45 -3.37 -20.44
N ASN A 99 8.76 -3.16 -20.32
CA ASN A 99 9.55 -3.70 -19.23
C ASN A 99 9.15 -3.09 -17.89
N THR A 100 8.91 -1.77 -17.87
CA THR A 100 8.44 -1.09 -16.66
C THR A 100 7.09 -1.64 -16.19
N LYS A 101 6.16 -1.85 -17.14
CA LYS A 101 4.87 -2.43 -16.85
C LYS A 101 5.00 -3.82 -16.26
N ALA A 102 5.84 -4.67 -16.84
CA ALA A 102 6.06 -6.03 -16.35
C ALA A 102 6.68 -6.00 -14.95
N GLN A 103 7.63 -5.12 -14.71
CA GLN A 103 8.27 -4.99 -13.40
C GLN A 103 7.29 -4.49 -12.34
N VAL A 104 6.46 -3.50 -12.68
CA VAL A 104 5.47 -2.96 -11.75
C VAL A 104 4.42 -4.02 -11.43
N ASN A 105 3.94 -4.76 -12.43
CA ASN A 105 2.99 -5.84 -12.21
C ASN A 105 3.56 -6.92 -11.30
N ARG A 106 4.81 -7.31 -11.51
CA ARG A 106 5.46 -8.32 -10.67
C ARG A 106 5.62 -7.82 -9.23
N ALA A 107 6.07 -6.58 -9.07
CA ALA A 107 6.21 -5.99 -7.74
C ALA A 107 4.86 -5.92 -7.02
N TYR A 108 3.80 -5.57 -7.75
CA TYR A 108 2.45 -5.52 -7.20
C TYR A 108 1.97 -6.90 -6.75
N GLU A 109 2.16 -7.92 -7.59
CA GLU A 109 1.75 -9.29 -7.27
C GLU A 109 2.54 -9.84 -6.10
N ASP A 110 3.86 -9.62 -6.07
CA ASP A 110 4.70 -10.06 -4.95
C ASP A 110 4.28 -9.40 -3.64
N LEU A 111 3.93 -8.12 -3.70
CA LEU A 111 3.48 -7.39 -2.52
C LEU A 111 2.14 -7.95 -2.02
N ILE A 112 1.21 -8.25 -2.93
CA ILE A 112 -0.07 -8.85 -2.55
C ILE A 112 0.17 -10.20 -1.86
N ASP A 113 1.05 -11.04 -2.40
CA ASP A 113 1.38 -12.32 -1.79
C ASP A 113 1.95 -12.15 -0.39
N ASP A 114 2.86 -11.20 -0.20
CA ASP A 114 3.44 -10.92 1.12
C ASP A 114 2.38 -10.43 2.11
N ILE A 115 1.49 -9.55 1.65
CA ILE A 115 0.40 -9.05 2.49
C ILE A 115 -0.51 -10.20 2.91
N GLU A 116 -0.89 -11.07 1.97
CA GLU A 116 -1.75 -12.20 2.25
C GLU A 116 -1.13 -13.16 3.26
N LYS A 117 0.17 -13.41 3.15
CA LYS A 117 0.89 -14.25 4.11
C LYS A 117 0.86 -13.64 5.52
N LYS A 118 1.10 -12.35 5.62
CA LYS A 118 1.10 -11.65 6.90
C LYS A 118 -0.30 -11.58 7.49
N LEU A 119 -1.32 -11.31 6.67
CA LEU A 119 -2.72 -11.32 7.11
C LEU A 119 -3.13 -12.70 7.60
N SER A 120 -2.70 -13.75 6.91
CA SER A 120 -3.00 -15.13 7.32
C SER A 120 -2.41 -15.43 8.70
N LYS A 121 -1.19 -14.99 8.96
CA LYS A 121 -0.55 -15.16 10.28
C LYS A 121 -1.33 -14.43 11.37
N LEU A 122 -1.78 -13.22 11.10
CA LEU A 122 -2.57 -12.47 12.07
C LEU A 122 -3.93 -13.10 12.30
N LYS A 123 -4.56 -13.63 11.26
CA LYS A 123 -5.83 -14.34 11.39
C LYS A 123 -5.68 -15.58 12.26
N MET A 124 -4.61 -16.34 12.08
CA MET A 124 -4.33 -17.50 12.91
C MET A 124 -4.15 -17.11 14.39
N ASN A 125 -3.44 -16.02 14.65
CA ASN A 125 -3.23 -15.53 16.01
C ASN A 125 -4.52 -15.05 16.68
N ASN A 126 -5.49 -14.59 15.89
CA ASN A 126 -6.76 -14.10 16.41
C ASN A 126 -7.75 -15.22 16.76
N PHE A 127 -7.49 -16.46 16.33
CA PHE A 127 -8.34 -17.60 16.61
C PHE A 127 -7.94 -18.37 17.88
N ASP A 128 -6.89 -17.95 18.54
CA ASP A 128 -6.49 -18.50 19.85
C ASP A 128 -7.14 -17.70 21.02
#